data_4ef331f86891636e63b5b8691ed9738e
#
_entry.id   4ef331f86891636e63b5b8691ed9738e
#
_cell.length_a   1.000
_cell.length_b   1.000
_cell.length_c   1.000
_cell.angle_alpha   90.00
_cell.angle_beta   90.00
_cell.angle_gamma   90.00
#
_symmetry.space_group_name_H-M   'P 1'
#
loop_
_entity.id
_entity.type
_entity.pdbx_description
1 polymer ?
#
loop_
_entity_poly.entity_id
_entity_poly.type
_entity_poly.pdbx_seq_one_letter_code
_entity_poly.pdbx_strand_id
1 'polypeptide(L)'
;MQSFHFGGTEIPPGTGVELSLELGDGPAGNPRSIPVYVLHGSKPGPVLGLVAGIHGDELNGVSVVHHLIHGDDHIANTEDDTINREQLSGTLICVPVVNIEGMLLEQRGAPDNRDINRLFPGKQSGNQSQRIAHALFEGVVSRADYLIDLHSAPHSRTNLPHVRADFDKKECLELARAFGTQIILHSSGPKGSLRREASTKGTPTILLEAGTAHRFEMEAVHSGIEGVLNVMAHLGMIERKSRQPGFRLLVRRSKWARAEAGGLLYSLVKPGDHVKKGQNIALITDPLGAKTHTIQSPRTGVIVGLTLNPLVRAGDPIANIVLCSENKWMQAQVEPDTEVPEEESVDDEESVDDA
;
A
#
# COMPACT_ATOMS: atom_id res chain seq x y z
N MET A 1 -21.98 1.81 -24.36
CA MET A 1 -20.58 2.15 -24.05
C MET A 1 -19.72 1.68 -25.21
N GLN A 2 -18.60 2.36 -25.49
CA GLN A 2 -17.63 1.90 -26.50
C GLN A 2 -16.71 0.84 -25.88
N SER A 3 -16.13 -0.04 -26.71
CA SER A 3 -15.14 -1.01 -26.28
C SER A 3 -13.89 -0.31 -25.69
N PHE A 4 -13.28 -0.93 -24.71
CA PHE A 4 -12.01 -0.49 -24.13
C PHE A 4 -10.84 -1.17 -24.86
N HIS A 5 -9.76 -0.43 -25.11
CA HIS A 5 -8.59 -0.98 -25.81
C HIS A 5 -7.40 -1.09 -24.86
N PHE A 6 -6.86 -2.32 -24.71
CA PHE A 6 -5.71 -2.59 -23.89
C PHE A 6 -4.74 -3.57 -24.60
N GLY A 7 -3.45 -3.19 -24.74
CA GLY A 7 -2.44 -4.06 -25.34
C GLY A 7 -2.76 -4.54 -26.77
N GLY A 8 -3.51 -3.78 -27.56
CA GLY A 8 -3.98 -4.18 -28.90
C GLY A 8 -5.24 -5.04 -28.92
N THR A 9 -5.78 -5.38 -27.74
CA THR A 9 -7.02 -6.15 -27.61
C THR A 9 -8.20 -5.22 -27.39
N GLU A 10 -9.29 -5.47 -28.10
CA GLU A 10 -10.59 -4.80 -27.93
C GLU A 10 -11.42 -5.56 -26.89
N ILE A 11 -11.86 -4.88 -25.82
CA ILE A 11 -12.63 -5.42 -24.71
C ILE A 11 -14.06 -4.88 -24.76
N PRO A 12 -15.05 -5.70 -25.07
CA PRO A 12 -16.44 -5.27 -25.10
C PRO A 12 -16.98 -4.85 -23.72
N PRO A 13 -17.99 -3.97 -23.66
CA PRO A 13 -18.67 -3.64 -22.40
C PRO A 13 -19.25 -4.87 -21.69
N GLY A 14 -19.22 -4.86 -20.35
CA GLY A 14 -19.72 -5.95 -19.51
C GLY A 14 -18.83 -7.20 -19.48
N THR A 15 -17.56 -7.11 -19.96
CA THR A 15 -16.66 -8.26 -20.05
C THR A 15 -15.40 -8.09 -19.18
N GLY A 16 -14.83 -9.23 -18.79
CA GLY A 16 -13.51 -9.31 -18.13
C GLY A 16 -12.57 -10.18 -18.98
N VAL A 17 -11.34 -9.73 -19.16
CA VAL A 17 -10.33 -10.38 -20.01
C VAL A 17 -8.99 -10.46 -19.32
N GLU A 18 -8.37 -11.65 -19.34
CA GLU A 18 -6.99 -11.86 -18.94
C GLU A 18 -6.06 -11.44 -20.08
N LEU A 19 -5.08 -10.63 -19.78
CA LEU A 19 -4.09 -10.07 -20.68
C LEU A 19 -2.71 -10.08 -20.05
N SER A 20 -1.69 -9.66 -20.80
CA SER A 20 -0.34 -9.52 -20.30
C SER A 20 0.37 -8.29 -20.86
N LEU A 21 1.29 -7.74 -20.05
CA LEU A 21 2.26 -6.74 -20.51
C LEU A 21 3.58 -7.45 -20.80
N GLU A 22 3.99 -7.45 -22.05
CA GLU A 22 5.20 -8.13 -22.51
C GLU A 22 6.46 -7.44 -21.96
N LEU A 23 7.38 -8.25 -21.43
CA LEU A 23 8.70 -7.83 -20.93
C LEU A 23 9.86 -8.24 -21.85
N GLY A 24 9.55 -9.01 -22.90
CA GLY A 24 10.52 -9.71 -23.77
C GLY A 24 10.96 -11.02 -23.19
N ASP A 25 12.00 -11.62 -23.79
CA ASP A 25 12.43 -12.96 -23.42
C ASP A 25 13.30 -13.00 -22.17
N GLY A 26 13.13 -14.06 -21.40
CA GLY A 26 13.98 -14.39 -20.28
C GLY A 26 15.32 -15.04 -20.71
N PRO A 27 16.20 -15.39 -19.74
CA PRO A 27 17.51 -15.98 -20.04
C PRO A 27 17.46 -17.32 -20.80
N ALA A 28 16.35 -18.04 -20.68
CA ALA A 28 16.13 -19.32 -21.38
C ALA A 28 15.36 -19.14 -22.71
N GLY A 29 15.17 -17.92 -23.21
CA GLY A 29 14.39 -17.65 -24.41
C GLY A 29 12.88 -17.79 -24.21
N ASN A 30 12.40 -17.94 -22.98
CA ASN A 30 10.98 -17.99 -22.64
C ASN A 30 10.40 -16.59 -22.54
N PRO A 31 9.17 -16.34 -23.04
CA PRO A 31 8.51 -15.05 -22.90
C PRO A 31 8.25 -14.72 -21.44
N ARG A 32 8.44 -13.45 -21.08
CA ARG A 32 8.16 -12.91 -19.76
C ARG A 32 7.13 -11.81 -19.88
N SER A 33 6.18 -11.79 -18.95
CA SER A 33 5.10 -10.81 -18.96
C SER A 33 4.59 -10.53 -17.54
N ILE A 34 3.88 -9.43 -17.39
CA ILE A 34 3.12 -9.10 -16.18
C ILE A 34 1.65 -9.45 -16.46
N PRO A 35 0.99 -10.28 -15.63
CA PRO A 35 -0.42 -10.60 -15.80
C PRO A 35 -1.28 -9.38 -15.50
N VAL A 36 -2.28 -9.16 -16.32
CA VAL A 36 -3.25 -8.09 -16.17
C VAL A 36 -4.66 -8.65 -16.38
N TYR A 37 -5.58 -8.27 -15.52
CA TYR A 37 -7.00 -8.52 -15.73
C TYR A 37 -7.72 -7.19 -15.94
N VAL A 38 -8.42 -7.04 -17.06
CA VAL A 38 -9.20 -5.84 -17.34
C VAL A 38 -10.67 -6.18 -17.24
N LEU A 39 -11.37 -5.52 -16.34
CA LEU A 39 -12.80 -5.60 -16.16
C LEU A 39 -13.43 -4.32 -16.71
N HIS A 40 -14.11 -4.43 -17.85
CA HIS A 40 -14.77 -3.31 -18.52
C HIS A 40 -16.28 -3.35 -18.28
N GLY A 41 -16.79 -2.35 -17.55
CA GLY A 41 -18.20 -2.29 -17.16
C GLY A 41 -19.13 -1.99 -18.32
N SER A 42 -20.43 -2.11 -18.08
CA SER A 42 -21.47 -1.82 -19.08
C SER A 42 -21.80 -0.34 -19.21
N LYS A 43 -21.44 0.48 -18.22
CA LYS A 43 -21.77 1.90 -18.13
C LYS A 43 -20.50 2.77 -18.24
N PRO A 44 -20.59 3.99 -18.83
CA PRO A 44 -19.46 4.93 -18.81
C PRO A 44 -19.00 5.28 -17.39
N GLY A 45 -17.72 5.47 -17.21
CA GLY A 45 -17.12 5.82 -15.92
C GLY A 45 -15.59 5.92 -16.05
N PRO A 46 -14.90 6.19 -14.94
CA PRO A 46 -13.44 6.33 -14.93
C PRO A 46 -12.73 4.98 -15.11
N VAL A 47 -11.42 5.07 -15.35
CA VAL A 47 -10.50 3.94 -15.35
C VAL A 47 -9.71 3.93 -14.04
N LEU A 48 -9.91 2.90 -13.23
CA LEU A 48 -9.17 2.69 -12.00
C LEU A 48 -8.10 1.61 -12.21
N GLY A 49 -6.84 1.95 -11.98
CA GLY A 49 -5.75 0.99 -11.91
C GLY A 49 -5.59 0.45 -10.49
N LEU A 50 -5.46 -0.86 -10.35
CA LEU A 50 -5.19 -1.54 -9.09
C LEU A 50 -3.93 -2.37 -9.25
N VAL A 51 -2.88 -2.04 -8.50
CA VAL A 51 -1.54 -2.63 -8.61
C VAL A 51 -1.14 -3.28 -7.30
N ALA A 52 -0.62 -4.51 -7.38
CA ALA A 52 -0.05 -5.21 -6.24
C ALA A 52 1.24 -5.96 -6.63
N GLY A 53 1.98 -6.44 -5.65
CA GLY A 53 3.16 -7.28 -5.88
C GLY A 53 4.29 -6.58 -6.66
N ILE A 54 4.48 -5.26 -6.49
CA ILE A 54 5.71 -4.56 -6.94
C ILE A 54 6.92 -5.12 -6.19
N HIS A 55 6.75 -5.42 -4.92
CA HIS A 55 7.69 -6.22 -4.15
C HIS A 55 7.19 -7.66 -4.10
N GLY A 56 8.04 -8.61 -4.47
CA GLY A 56 7.60 -10.00 -4.67
C GLY A 56 7.21 -10.72 -3.38
N ASP A 57 7.68 -10.26 -2.24
CA ASP A 57 7.37 -10.82 -0.91
C ASP A 57 6.09 -10.23 -0.26
N GLU A 58 5.46 -9.20 -0.87
CA GLU A 58 4.30 -8.50 -0.32
C GLU A 58 2.99 -9.05 -0.92
N LEU A 59 2.37 -10.04 -0.26
CA LEU A 59 1.30 -10.86 -0.85
C LEU A 59 -0.13 -10.43 -0.47
N ASN A 60 -0.35 -9.62 0.58
CA ASN A 60 -1.70 -9.23 1.00
C ASN A 60 -2.47 -8.50 -0.12
N GLY A 61 -1.77 -7.59 -0.84
CA GLY A 61 -2.35 -6.90 -1.99
C GLY A 61 -2.72 -7.84 -3.15
N VAL A 62 -1.96 -8.92 -3.35
CA VAL A 62 -2.28 -9.96 -4.35
C VAL A 62 -3.62 -10.63 -4.03
N SER A 63 -3.84 -10.98 -2.76
CA SER A 63 -5.09 -11.57 -2.29
C SER A 63 -6.28 -10.61 -2.44
N VAL A 64 -6.08 -9.31 -2.19
CA VAL A 64 -7.11 -8.27 -2.45
C VAL A 64 -7.52 -8.28 -3.92
N VAL A 65 -6.56 -8.27 -4.83
CA VAL A 65 -6.83 -8.25 -6.28
C VAL A 65 -7.52 -9.53 -6.73
N HIS A 66 -7.08 -10.70 -6.25
CA HIS A 66 -7.72 -12.00 -6.57
C HIS A 66 -9.19 -12.00 -6.16
N HIS A 67 -9.48 -11.55 -4.94
CA HIS A 67 -10.86 -11.48 -4.45
C HIS A 67 -11.73 -10.57 -5.33
N LEU A 68 -11.26 -9.38 -5.66
CA LEU A 68 -12.01 -8.42 -6.48
C LEU A 68 -12.26 -8.91 -7.91
N ILE A 69 -11.38 -9.75 -8.47
CA ILE A 69 -11.54 -10.32 -9.81
C ILE A 69 -12.53 -11.49 -9.83
N HIS A 70 -12.40 -12.43 -8.88
CA HIS A 70 -13.08 -13.72 -8.95
C HIS A 70 -14.22 -13.89 -7.95
N GLY A 71 -14.23 -13.10 -6.88
CA GLY A 71 -15.04 -13.35 -5.68
C GLY A 71 -14.59 -14.65 -5.00
N ASP A 72 -14.20 -14.61 -3.77
CA ASP A 72 -13.82 -15.80 -3.02
C ASP A 72 -14.62 -15.86 -1.74
N ASP A 73 -15.57 -16.81 -1.65
CA ASP A 73 -16.45 -17.00 -0.49
C ASP A 73 -15.66 -17.34 0.80
N HIS A 74 -14.40 -17.77 0.65
CA HIS A 74 -13.52 -18.05 1.79
C HIS A 74 -12.82 -16.80 2.35
N ILE A 75 -12.73 -15.74 1.56
CA ILE A 75 -12.03 -14.49 1.92
C ILE A 75 -13.02 -13.38 2.28
N ALA A 76 -14.13 -13.27 1.55
CA ALA A 76 -15.16 -12.27 1.80
C ALA A 76 -16.24 -12.75 2.76
N ASN A 77 -16.73 -11.82 3.58
CA ASN A 77 -17.78 -12.12 4.55
C ASN A 77 -19.20 -11.87 4.02
N THR A 78 -19.35 -11.29 2.80
CA THR A 78 -20.67 -10.91 2.27
C THR A 78 -20.69 -10.93 0.73
N GLU A 79 -21.87 -11.20 0.12
CA GLU A 79 -22.13 -11.05 -1.32
C GLU A 79 -21.91 -9.60 -1.81
N ASP A 80 -21.94 -8.61 -0.92
CA ASP A 80 -21.71 -7.19 -1.21
C ASP A 80 -20.25 -6.85 -1.54
N ASP A 81 -19.31 -7.79 -1.35
CA ASP A 81 -17.88 -7.57 -1.55
C ASP A 81 -17.40 -8.00 -2.95
N THR A 82 -18.31 -8.43 -3.83
CA THR A 82 -18.02 -8.81 -5.21
C THR A 82 -18.40 -7.71 -6.21
N ILE A 83 -17.61 -7.59 -7.30
CA ILE A 83 -17.89 -6.61 -8.36
C ILE A 83 -18.84 -7.21 -9.37
N ASN A 84 -20.07 -6.68 -9.43
CA ASN A 84 -21.01 -7.03 -10.48
C ASN A 84 -20.66 -6.32 -11.80
N ARG A 85 -20.20 -7.09 -12.80
CA ARG A 85 -19.74 -6.59 -14.10
C ARG A 85 -20.80 -5.83 -14.88
N GLU A 86 -22.06 -6.27 -14.79
CA GLU A 86 -23.19 -5.67 -15.51
C GLU A 86 -23.58 -4.30 -14.92
N GLN A 87 -23.28 -4.09 -13.65
CA GLN A 87 -23.56 -2.85 -12.94
C GLN A 87 -22.38 -1.89 -12.89
N LEU A 88 -21.17 -2.36 -13.21
CA LEU A 88 -19.94 -1.58 -13.17
C LEU A 88 -19.99 -0.40 -14.15
N SER A 89 -19.66 0.78 -13.67
CA SER A 89 -19.40 1.99 -14.46
C SER A 89 -17.89 2.21 -14.61
N GLY A 90 -17.41 2.33 -15.85
CA GLY A 90 -15.98 2.53 -16.12
C GLY A 90 -15.21 1.21 -16.26
N THR A 91 -13.91 1.26 -15.98
CA THR A 91 -12.99 0.14 -16.20
C THR A 91 -12.08 -0.05 -15.00
N LEU A 92 -11.89 -1.31 -14.58
CA LEU A 92 -10.89 -1.68 -13.58
C LEU A 92 -9.76 -2.42 -14.29
N ILE A 93 -8.52 -1.93 -14.15
CA ILE A 93 -7.30 -2.58 -14.63
C ILE A 93 -6.58 -3.17 -13.42
N CYS A 94 -6.57 -4.47 -13.28
CA CYS A 94 -5.98 -5.19 -12.15
C CYS A 94 -4.63 -5.80 -12.54
N VAL A 95 -3.59 -5.49 -11.76
CA VAL A 95 -2.27 -6.11 -11.86
C VAL A 95 -1.98 -6.81 -10.52
N PRO A 96 -2.28 -8.12 -10.41
CA PRO A 96 -2.13 -8.83 -9.14
C PRO A 96 -0.67 -8.96 -8.70
N VAL A 97 0.24 -9.17 -9.65
CA VAL A 97 1.67 -9.30 -9.35
C VAL A 97 2.50 -8.63 -10.43
N VAL A 98 3.17 -7.53 -10.07
CA VAL A 98 4.09 -6.84 -10.98
C VAL A 98 5.42 -7.58 -11.08
N ASN A 99 5.96 -8.07 -9.96
CA ASN A 99 7.25 -8.70 -9.82
C ASN A 99 7.11 -10.22 -9.61
N ILE A 100 6.68 -10.95 -10.65
CA ILE A 100 6.46 -12.40 -10.58
C ILE A 100 7.73 -13.14 -10.18
N GLU A 101 8.87 -12.79 -10.75
CA GLU A 101 10.13 -13.47 -10.43
C GLU A 101 10.59 -13.20 -9.01
N GLY A 102 10.38 -11.98 -8.49
CA GLY A 102 10.60 -11.67 -7.08
C GLY A 102 9.67 -12.49 -6.18
N MET A 103 8.41 -12.66 -6.57
CA MET A 103 7.45 -13.50 -5.83
C MET A 103 7.91 -14.97 -5.79
N LEU A 104 8.33 -15.53 -6.92
CA LEU A 104 8.83 -16.91 -6.99
C LEU A 104 10.13 -17.13 -6.20
N LEU A 105 10.92 -16.08 -6.02
CA LEU A 105 12.14 -16.09 -5.23
C LEU A 105 11.91 -15.63 -3.78
N GLU A 106 10.66 -15.34 -3.41
CA GLU A 106 10.27 -14.86 -2.09
C GLU A 106 11.11 -13.65 -1.64
N GLN A 107 11.36 -12.70 -2.55
CA GLN A 107 12.19 -11.54 -2.29
C GLN A 107 11.52 -10.22 -2.72
N ARG A 108 11.86 -9.15 -2.04
CA ARG A 108 11.34 -7.81 -2.31
C ARG A 108 11.71 -7.31 -3.70
N GLY A 109 12.98 -7.36 -4.05
CA GLY A 109 13.52 -6.85 -5.31
C GLY A 109 13.23 -7.75 -6.50
N ALA A 110 13.50 -7.24 -7.70
CA ALA A 110 13.57 -8.07 -8.91
C ALA A 110 14.83 -8.95 -8.88
N PRO A 111 14.96 -9.95 -9.79
CA PRO A 111 16.13 -10.83 -9.82
C PRO A 111 17.48 -10.13 -9.99
N ASP A 112 17.51 -8.92 -10.50
CA ASP A 112 18.70 -8.07 -10.56
C ASP A 112 18.99 -7.30 -9.23
N ASN A 113 18.31 -7.70 -8.13
CA ASN A 113 18.42 -7.13 -6.78
C ASN A 113 18.09 -5.63 -6.68
N ARG A 114 17.27 -5.10 -7.59
CA ARG A 114 16.84 -3.71 -7.58
C ARG A 114 15.42 -3.58 -7.04
N ASP A 115 15.17 -2.51 -6.30
CA ASP A 115 13.82 -2.11 -5.92
C ASP A 115 13.13 -1.46 -7.12
N ILE A 116 12.12 -2.14 -7.68
CA ILE A 116 11.34 -1.63 -8.83
C ILE A 116 10.68 -0.30 -8.45
N ASN A 117 10.23 -0.17 -7.17
CA ASN A 117 9.58 1.04 -6.66
C ASN A 117 10.55 2.23 -6.41
N ARG A 118 11.69 2.22 -7.07
CA ARG A 118 12.67 3.33 -7.17
C ARG A 118 13.04 3.65 -8.63
N LEU A 119 12.39 2.98 -9.59
CA LEU A 119 12.82 3.03 -10.99
C LEU A 119 11.76 3.55 -11.96
N PHE A 120 10.54 3.87 -11.49
CA PHE A 120 9.51 4.45 -12.34
C PHE A 120 9.92 5.84 -12.88
N PRO A 121 9.50 6.20 -14.10
CA PRO A 121 8.63 5.46 -15.02
C PRO A 121 9.33 4.30 -15.78
N GLY A 122 10.60 4.01 -15.49
CA GLY A 122 11.35 2.94 -16.14
C GLY A 122 11.93 3.33 -17.50
N LYS A 123 12.48 2.33 -18.21
CA LYS A 123 13.04 2.47 -19.55
C LYS A 123 12.84 1.19 -20.35
N GLN A 124 12.32 1.30 -21.59
CA GLN A 124 12.12 0.16 -22.48
C GLN A 124 13.41 -0.61 -22.79
N SER A 125 14.50 0.13 -23.01
CA SER A 125 15.85 -0.43 -23.28
C SER A 125 16.71 -0.60 -22.03
N GLY A 126 16.10 -0.50 -20.80
CA GLY A 126 16.82 -0.59 -19.55
C GLY A 126 17.14 -2.02 -19.11
N ASN A 127 17.68 -2.13 -17.87
CA ASN A 127 17.80 -3.43 -17.20
C ASN A 127 16.43 -4.02 -16.89
N GLN A 128 16.40 -5.24 -16.34
CA GLN A 128 15.18 -5.99 -16.08
C GLN A 128 14.15 -5.19 -15.24
N SER A 129 14.58 -4.66 -14.09
CA SER A 129 13.70 -3.86 -13.22
C SER A 129 13.18 -2.59 -13.91
N GLN A 130 14.00 -1.91 -14.72
CA GLN A 130 13.57 -0.74 -15.48
C GLN A 130 12.56 -1.09 -16.57
N ARG A 131 12.66 -2.27 -17.17
CA ARG A 131 11.70 -2.75 -18.17
C ARG A 131 10.38 -3.12 -17.54
N ILE A 132 10.38 -3.77 -16.37
CA ILE A 132 9.17 -4.02 -15.57
C ILE A 132 8.47 -2.72 -15.21
N ALA A 133 9.20 -1.76 -14.65
CA ALA A 133 8.66 -0.44 -14.31
C ALA A 133 8.07 0.27 -15.53
N HIS A 134 8.76 0.23 -16.68
CA HIS A 134 8.32 0.84 -17.93
C HIS A 134 7.03 0.20 -18.46
N ALA A 135 6.97 -1.14 -18.51
CA ALA A 135 5.81 -1.87 -19.01
C ALA A 135 4.56 -1.57 -18.16
N LEU A 136 4.69 -1.56 -16.83
CA LEU A 136 3.60 -1.19 -15.94
C LEU A 136 3.17 0.27 -16.14
N PHE A 137 4.13 1.20 -16.22
CA PHE A 137 3.85 2.62 -16.32
C PHE A 137 3.14 2.97 -17.64
N GLU A 138 3.64 2.49 -18.77
CA GLU A 138 3.04 2.72 -20.09
C GLU A 138 1.80 1.85 -20.31
N GLY A 139 1.75 0.65 -19.75
CA GLY A 139 0.62 -0.25 -19.92
C GLY A 139 -0.59 0.11 -19.06
N VAL A 140 -0.38 0.55 -17.83
CA VAL A 140 -1.44 0.78 -16.84
C VAL A 140 -1.58 2.25 -16.48
N VAL A 141 -0.50 2.89 -15.96
CA VAL A 141 -0.59 4.26 -15.43
C VAL A 141 -1.04 5.26 -16.49
N SER A 142 -0.54 5.12 -17.73
CA SER A 142 -0.91 6.03 -18.82
C SER A 142 -2.36 5.91 -19.30
N ARG A 143 -3.09 4.88 -18.83
CA ARG A 143 -4.50 4.62 -19.17
C ARG A 143 -5.46 4.82 -18.01
N ALA A 144 -4.93 4.89 -16.79
CA ALA A 144 -5.73 5.04 -15.59
C ALA A 144 -6.01 6.51 -15.27
N ASP A 145 -7.26 6.82 -14.90
CA ASP A 145 -7.63 8.11 -14.32
C ASP A 145 -7.22 8.20 -12.85
N TYR A 146 -7.22 7.06 -12.14
CA TYR A 146 -6.84 6.92 -10.73
C TYR A 146 -6.06 5.62 -10.52
N LEU A 147 -5.21 5.59 -9.49
CA LEU A 147 -4.40 4.41 -9.18
C LEU A 147 -4.38 4.11 -7.68
N ILE A 148 -4.48 2.82 -7.34
CA ILE A 148 -4.24 2.31 -5.99
C ILE A 148 -3.08 1.32 -6.05
N ASP A 149 -2.05 1.57 -5.23
CA ASP A 149 -0.86 0.73 -5.08
C ASP A 149 -0.94 -0.02 -3.74
N LEU A 150 -0.97 -1.36 -3.79
CA LEU A 150 -1.19 -2.20 -2.62
C LEU A 150 0.12 -2.83 -2.16
N HIS A 151 0.53 -2.47 -0.93
CA HIS A 151 1.75 -2.91 -0.30
C HIS A 151 1.52 -3.56 1.07
N SER A 152 2.49 -4.31 1.53
CA SER A 152 2.65 -4.76 2.91
C SER A 152 3.94 -4.19 3.48
N ALA A 153 4.16 -4.33 4.79
CA ALA A 153 5.46 -4.03 5.36
C ALA A 153 6.54 -4.92 4.73
N PRO A 154 7.77 -4.43 4.54
CA PRO A 154 8.88 -5.24 4.07
C PRO A 154 9.18 -6.39 5.04
N HIS A 155 10.00 -7.36 4.58
CA HIS A 155 10.37 -8.53 5.37
C HIS A 155 10.73 -8.19 6.83
N SER A 156 10.22 -9.01 7.75
CA SER A 156 10.42 -8.87 9.20
C SER A 156 9.81 -7.61 9.83
N ARG A 157 8.84 -6.97 9.19
CA ARG A 157 8.05 -5.87 9.75
C ARG A 157 6.56 -6.12 9.54
N THR A 158 5.74 -5.39 10.31
CA THR A 158 4.29 -5.34 10.12
C THR A 158 3.81 -3.91 10.13
N ASN A 159 2.77 -3.62 9.35
CA ASN A 159 2.10 -2.33 9.31
C ASN A 159 0.64 -2.46 9.74
N LEU A 160 0.21 -1.56 10.63
CA LEU A 160 -1.21 -1.26 10.79
C LEU A 160 -1.75 -0.78 9.43
N PRO A 161 -2.92 -1.23 8.97
CA PRO A 161 -3.49 -0.74 7.73
C PRO A 161 -3.60 0.80 7.72
N HIS A 162 -2.87 1.45 6.82
CA HIS A 162 -2.89 2.90 6.63
C HIS A 162 -2.64 3.27 5.18
N VAL A 163 -3.22 4.40 4.75
CA VAL A 163 -2.98 4.94 3.41
C VAL A 163 -1.91 6.01 3.43
N ARG A 164 -1.02 5.99 2.45
CA ARG A 164 -0.09 7.07 2.16
C ARG A 164 -0.55 7.83 0.93
N ALA A 165 -0.63 9.16 1.02
CA ALA A 165 -1.06 10.03 -0.07
C ALA A 165 -0.32 11.36 -0.04
N ASP A 166 -0.23 12.02 -1.19
CA ASP A 166 0.27 13.39 -1.31
C ASP A 166 -0.84 14.37 -0.96
N PHE A 167 -0.80 14.97 0.24
CA PHE A 167 -1.83 15.93 0.70
C PHE A 167 -1.80 17.25 -0.06
N ASP A 168 -0.71 17.56 -0.74
CA ASP A 168 -0.59 18.79 -1.54
C ASP A 168 -1.29 18.64 -2.90
N LYS A 169 -1.77 17.43 -3.21
CA LYS A 169 -2.63 17.11 -4.35
C LYS A 169 -4.02 16.74 -3.88
N LYS A 170 -4.98 17.62 -4.15
CA LYS A 170 -6.36 17.51 -3.66
C LYS A 170 -6.99 16.15 -4.00
N GLU A 171 -6.84 15.70 -5.24
CA GLU A 171 -7.42 14.44 -5.72
C GLU A 171 -6.81 13.22 -4.99
N CYS A 172 -5.51 13.24 -4.67
CA CYS A 172 -4.88 12.18 -3.90
C CYS A 172 -5.43 12.13 -2.46
N LEU A 173 -5.65 13.28 -1.84
CA LEU A 173 -6.21 13.35 -0.48
C LEU A 173 -7.68 12.90 -0.46
N GLU A 174 -8.49 13.30 -1.44
CA GLU A 174 -9.89 12.87 -1.59
C GLU A 174 -9.97 11.35 -1.80
N LEU A 175 -9.10 10.80 -2.65
CA LEU A 175 -9.01 9.35 -2.89
C LEU A 175 -8.63 8.59 -1.60
N ALA A 176 -7.66 9.11 -0.83
CA ALA A 176 -7.23 8.53 0.43
C ALA A 176 -8.34 8.56 1.49
N ARG A 177 -9.09 9.65 1.57
CA ARG A 177 -10.28 9.76 2.45
C ARG A 177 -11.35 8.76 2.06
N ALA A 178 -11.61 8.62 0.75
CA ALA A 178 -12.58 7.66 0.24
C ALA A 178 -12.19 6.22 0.59
N PHE A 179 -10.91 5.87 0.56
CA PHE A 179 -10.42 4.52 0.86
C PHE A 179 -10.87 4.03 2.25
N GLY A 180 -10.83 4.86 3.27
CA GLY A 180 -11.47 4.56 4.55
C GLY A 180 -10.57 3.88 5.60
N THR A 181 -9.25 4.07 5.59
CA THR A 181 -8.40 3.70 6.72
C THR A 181 -8.48 4.73 7.85
N GLN A 182 -8.23 4.29 9.08
CA GLN A 182 -8.20 5.18 10.25
C GLN A 182 -7.03 6.16 10.21
N ILE A 183 -5.94 5.82 9.56
CA ILE A 183 -4.75 6.66 9.46
C ILE A 183 -4.44 6.92 7.99
N ILE A 184 -4.29 8.20 7.66
CA ILE A 184 -3.78 8.66 6.37
C ILE A 184 -2.50 9.44 6.65
N LEU A 185 -1.38 8.96 6.11
CA LEU A 185 -0.07 9.56 6.27
C LEU A 185 0.31 10.34 5.01
N HIS A 186 0.65 11.62 5.19
CA HIS A 186 1.21 12.40 4.09
C HIS A 186 2.53 11.83 3.61
N SER A 187 2.61 11.57 2.33
CA SER A 187 3.86 11.20 1.66
C SER A 187 3.67 11.33 0.16
N SER A 188 4.46 12.17 -0.48
CA SER A 188 4.54 12.23 -1.96
C SER A 188 5.25 11.00 -2.54
N GLY A 189 5.95 10.22 -1.71
CA GLY A 189 6.78 9.10 -2.11
C GLY A 189 8.20 9.49 -2.53
N PRO A 190 9.15 8.56 -2.44
CA PRO A 190 10.51 8.78 -2.90
C PRO A 190 10.55 8.93 -4.43
N LYS A 191 11.59 9.59 -4.93
CA LYS A 191 11.82 9.71 -6.38
C LYS A 191 11.91 8.32 -7.02
N GLY A 192 11.20 8.14 -8.12
CA GLY A 192 11.14 6.87 -8.84
C GLY A 192 10.14 5.86 -8.26
N SER A 193 9.37 6.21 -7.22
CA SER A 193 8.25 5.36 -6.79
C SER A 193 7.05 5.49 -7.70
N LEU A 194 6.25 4.42 -7.85
CA LEU A 194 5.04 4.40 -8.67
C LEU A 194 4.11 5.55 -8.30
N ARG A 195 3.79 5.69 -7.00
CA ARG A 195 2.89 6.75 -6.49
C ARG A 195 3.33 8.15 -6.89
N ARG A 196 4.62 8.47 -6.68
CA ARG A 196 5.15 9.80 -6.99
C ARG A 196 5.13 10.10 -8.48
N GLU A 197 5.63 9.18 -9.27
CA GLU A 197 5.76 9.39 -10.72
C GLU A 197 4.38 9.42 -11.41
N ALA A 198 3.45 8.54 -11.02
CA ALA A 198 2.08 8.55 -11.51
C ALA A 198 1.34 9.84 -11.12
N SER A 199 1.38 10.24 -9.85
CA SER A 199 0.76 11.50 -9.40
C SER A 199 1.40 12.74 -10.02
N THR A 200 2.68 12.70 -10.35
CA THR A 200 3.37 13.80 -11.05
C THR A 200 2.94 13.88 -12.52
N LYS A 201 2.65 12.73 -13.15
CA LYS A 201 2.13 12.66 -14.52
C LYS A 201 0.65 13.07 -14.62
N GLY A 202 -0.05 13.19 -13.49
CA GLY A 202 -1.46 13.61 -13.45
C GLY A 202 -2.45 12.48 -13.16
N THR A 203 -1.98 11.28 -12.79
CA THR A 203 -2.81 10.17 -12.31
C THR A 203 -2.79 10.16 -10.78
N PRO A 204 -3.85 10.66 -10.09
CA PRO A 204 -3.93 10.64 -8.63
C PRO A 204 -3.74 9.23 -8.11
N THR A 205 -2.77 9.07 -7.22
CA THR A 205 -2.34 7.74 -6.75
C THR A 205 -2.24 7.73 -5.23
N ILE A 206 -2.81 6.70 -4.63
CA ILE A 206 -2.64 6.39 -3.20
C ILE A 206 -1.95 5.04 -3.03
N LEU A 207 -1.36 4.82 -1.86
CA LEU A 207 -0.71 3.58 -1.51
C LEU A 207 -1.26 3.06 -0.18
N LEU A 208 -1.72 1.81 -0.16
CA LEU A 208 -2.06 1.10 1.07
C LEU A 208 -0.82 0.39 1.60
N GLU A 209 -0.54 0.55 2.89
CA GLU A 209 0.39 -0.27 3.65
C GLU A 209 -0.42 -1.11 4.64
N ALA A 210 -0.40 -2.45 4.54
CA ALA A 210 -1.16 -3.32 5.42
C ALA A 210 -0.50 -4.68 5.63
N GLY A 211 -0.31 -5.04 6.90
CA GLY A 211 0.19 -6.36 7.30
C GLY A 211 1.68 -6.58 7.03
N THR A 212 2.07 -7.83 6.89
CA THR A 212 3.45 -8.35 6.88
C THR A 212 3.74 -9.05 5.55
N ALA A 213 5.00 -9.00 5.09
CA ALA A 213 5.47 -9.80 3.95
C ALA A 213 5.42 -11.31 4.22
N HIS A 214 5.48 -12.13 3.16
CA HIS A 214 5.52 -13.60 3.16
C HIS A 214 4.30 -14.31 3.77
N ARG A 215 3.17 -13.65 3.94
CA ARG A 215 1.97 -14.26 4.51
C ARG A 215 0.71 -13.50 4.10
N PHE A 216 -0.42 -14.20 4.16
CA PHE A 216 -1.73 -13.58 4.08
C PHE A 216 -2.23 -13.27 5.49
N GLU A 217 -2.58 -12.02 5.73
CA GLU A 217 -3.23 -11.55 6.96
C GLU A 217 -4.62 -11.06 6.61
N MET A 218 -5.65 -11.81 7.03
CA MET A 218 -7.02 -11.54 6.60
C MET A 218 -7.51 -10.14 6.98
N GLU A 219 -7.07 -9.60 8.11
CA GLU A 219 -7.39 -8.22 8.51
C GLU A 219 -6.83 -7.19 7.49
N ALA A 220 -5.59 -7.40 7.04
CA ALA A 220 -4.96 -6.57 6.02
C ALA A 220 -5.65 -6.71 4.66
N VAL A 221 -6.02 -7.95 4.28
CA VAL A 221 -6.74 -8.25 3.03
C VAL A 221 -8.13 -7.62 3.04
N HIS A 222 -8.91 -7.80 4.12
CA HIS A 222 -10.23 -7.19 4.26
C HIS A 222 -10.17 -5.66 4.22
N SER A 223 -9.19 -5.06 4.88
CA SER A 223 -8.96 -3.60 4.82
C SER A 223 -8.69 -3.12 3.39
N GLY A 224 -7.95 -3.90 2.62
CA GLY A 224 -7.67 -3.62 1.20
C GLY A 224 -8.92 -3.74 0.33
N ILE A 225 -9.70 -4.83 0.46
CA ILE A 225 -10.96 -5.05 -0.28
C ILE A 225 -11.95 -3.91 -0.01
N GLU A 226 -12.23 -3.64 1.28
CA GLU A 226 -13.12 -2.55 1.68
C GLU A 226 -12.66 -1.20 1.13
N GLY A 227 -11.38 -0.92 1.23
CA GLY A 227 -10.82 0.34 0.76
C GLY A 227 -10.96 0.53 -0.75
N VAL A 228 -10.69 -0.50 -1.56
CA VAL A 228 -10.87 -0.44 -3.01
C VAL A 228 -12.34 -0.26 -3.37
N LEU A 229 -13.26 -1.01 -2.74
CA LEU A 229 -14.70 -0.89 -2.98
C LEU A 229 -15.24 0.49 -2.56
N ASN A 230 -14.74 1.07 -1.45
CA ASN A 230 -15.08 2.42 -1.04
C ASN A 230 -14.62 3.48 -2.06
N VAL A 231 -13.42 3.33 -2.62
CA VAL A 231 -12.92 4.19 -3.71
C VAL A 231 -13.78 4.04 -4.95
N MET A 232 -14.11 2.81 -5.35
CA MET A 232 -14.99 2.56 -6.51
C MET A 232 -16.38 3.19 -6.32
N ALA A 233 -16.95 3.11 -5.11
CA ALA A 233 -18.22 3.78 -4.79
C ALA A 233 -18.08 5.31 -4.84
N HIS A 234 -17.01 5.89 -4.30
CA HIS A 234 -16.71 7.32 -4.35
C HIS A 234 -16.59 7.85 -5.79
N LEU A 235 -15.96 7.06 -6.67
CA LEU A 235 -15.79 7.38 -8.08
C LEU A 235 -17.06 7.10 -8.92
N GLY A 236 -18.15 6.63 -8.30
CA GLY A 236 -19.40 6.27 -9.00
C GLY A 236 -19.29 5.04 -9.89
N MET A 237 -18.27 4.20 -9.67
CA MET A 237 -18.08 2.97 -10.45
C MET A 237 -19.04 1.86 -10.03
N ILE A 238 -19.43 1.80 -8.77
CA ILE A 238 -20.38 0.84 -8.19
C ILE A 238 -21.40 1.54 -7.29
N GLU A 239 -22.60 0.98 -7.20
CA GLU A 239 -23.61 1.42 -6.25
C GLU A 239 -23.44 0.67 -4.93
N ARG A 240 -22.72 1.30 -3.98
CA ARG A 240 -22.43 0.74 -2.67
C ARG A 240 -22.39 1.86 -1.62
N LYS A 241 -22.94 1.59 -0.44
CA LYS A 241 -22.71 2.49 0.70
C LYS A 241 -21.28 2.33 1.18
N SER A 242 -20.52 3.41 1.13
CA SER A 242 -19.14 3.42 1.64
C SER A 242 -19.11 3.10 3.14
N ARG A 243 -18.22 2.20 3.54
CA ARG A 243 -17.94 1.87 4.94
C ARG A 243 -16.74 2.67 5.40
N GLN A 244 -16.99 3.68 6.23
CA GLN A 244 -15.95 4.57 6.75
C GLN A 244 -15.57 4.19 8.19
N PRO A 245 -14.33 4.43 8.62
CA PRO A 245 -13.94 4.20 10.00
C PRO A 245 -14.64 5.18 10.94
N GLY A 246 -14.84 4.77 12.20
CA GLY A 246 -15.45 5.64 13.21
C GLY A 246 -14.65 6.92 13.50
N PHE A 247 -13.36 6.95 13.14
CA PHE A 247 -12.54 8.17 13.20
C PHE A 247 -11.42 8.11 12.17
N ARG A 248 -10.83 9.27 11.86
CA ARG A 248 -9.72 9.38 10.93
C ARG A 248 -8.66 10.37 11.41
N LEU A 249 -7.41 9.93 11.38
CA LEU A 249 -6.25 10.76 11.63
C LEU A 249 -5.55 11.10 10.32
N LEU A 250 -5.43 12.40 10.02
CA LEU A 250 -4.59 12.92 8.96
C LEU A 250 -3.27 13.35 9.57
N VAL A 251 -2.18 12.71 9.18
CA VAL A 251 -0.86 12.90 9.79
C VAL A 251 0.17 13.24 8.73
N ARG A 252 0.94 14.32 8.94
CA ARG A 252 2.00 14.73 8.01
C ARG A 252 3.36 14.13 8.34
N ARG A 253 3.57 13.63 9.55
CA ARG A 253 4.90 13.22 10.03
C ARG A 253 4.85 11.90 10.77
N SER A 254 5.83 11.04 10.50
CA SER A 254 6.14 9.89 11.32
C SER A 254 7.61 9.88 11.70
N LYS A 255 7.97 9.15 12.74
CA LYS A 255 9.36 8.98 13.17
C LYS A 255 9.61 7.53 13.56
N TRP A 256 10.73 6.99 13.08
CA TRP A 256 11.22 5.69 13.53
C TRP A 256 11.95 5.82 14.88
N ALA A 257 11.50 5.05 15.87
CA ALA A 257 12.36 4.70 16.99
C ALA A 257 13.39 3.68 16.49
N ARG A 258 14.66 3.89 16.81
CA ARG A 258 15.75 3.03 16.35
C ARG A 258 16.46 2.37 17.53
N ALA A 259 17.03 1.19 17.27
CA ALA A 259 17.85 0.47 18.24
C ALA A 259 19.12 1.24 18.55
N GLU A 260 19.42 1.46 19.82
CA GLU A 260 20.67 2.08 20.28
C GLU A 260 21.79 1.05 20.41
N ALA A 261 21.44 -0.23 20.53
CA ALA A 261 22.37 -1.36 20.67
C ALA A 261 21.89 -2.55 19.82
N GLY A 262 22.80 -3.48 19.52
CA GLY A 262 22.46 -4.76 18.93
C GLY A 262 22.09 -5.79 19.99
N GLY A 263 21.24 -6.77 19.62
CA GLY A 263 20.85 -7.85 20.52
C GLY A 263 19.50 -8.47 20.16
N LEU A 264 18.89 -9.13 21.14
CA LEU A 264 17.56 -9.74 21.04
C LEU A 264 16.51 -8.73 21.44
N LEU A 265 15.61 -8.43 20.50
CA LEU A 265 14.53 -7.47 20.64
C LEU A 265 13.29 -8.11 21.25
N TYR A 266 12.75 -7.47 22.27
CA TYR A 266 11.44 -7.77 22.86
C TYR A 266 10.54 -6.54 22.72
N SER A 267 9.53 -6.60 21.85
CA SER A 267 8.57 -5.51 21.74
C SER A 267 7.63 -5.48 22.95
N LEU A 268 7.37 -4.27 23.47
CA LEU A 268 6.41 -4.01 24.55
C LEU A 268 5.11 -3.39 24.03
N VAL A 269 5.03 -3.17 22.73
CA VAL A 269 3.90 -2.53 22.04
C VAL A 269 3.52 -3.29 20.78
N LYS A 270 2.36 -2.99 20.24
CA LYS A 270 1.83 -3.55 18.98
C LYS A 270 1.36 -2.41 18.05
N PRO A 271 1.19 -2.68 16.74
CA PRO A 271 0.57 -1.73 15.83
C PRO A 271 -0.81 -1.29 16.34
N GLY A 272 -1.10 0.00 16.27
CA GLY A 272 -2.32 0.62 16.79
C GLY A 272 -2.22 1.15 18.23
N ASP A 273 -1.19 0.79 18.99
CA ASP A 273 -1.00 1.34 20.34
C ASP A 273 -0.65 2.83 20.27
N HIS A 274 -1.30 3.63 21.12
CA HIS A 274 -0.92 5.00 21.38
C HIS A 274 0.16 5.03 22.49
N VAL A 275 1.27 5.69 22.21
CA VAL A 275 2.43 5.79 23.11
C VAL A 275 2.76 7.24 23.42
N LYS A 276 3.31 7.50 24.63
CA LYS A 276 3.80 8.81 25.07
C LYS A 276 5.30 8.94 24.77
N LYS A 277 5.76 10.16 24.48
CA LYS A 277 7.21 10.44 24.41
C LYS A 277 7.89 9.97 25.70
N GLY A 278 8.99 9.21 25.56
CA GLY A 278 9.72 8.62 26.68
C GLY A 278 9.13 7.32 27.23
N GLN A 279 7.98 6.85 26.74
CA GLN A 279 7.43 5.54 27.11
C GLN A 279 8.33 4.42 26.58
N ASN A 280 8.58 3.40 27.41
CA ASN A 280 9.31 2.21 26.99
C ASN A 280 8.48 1.42 25.98
N ILE A 281 9.03 1.18 24.79
CA ILE A 281 8.37 0.49 23.69
C ILE A 281 9.04 -0.83 23.29
N ALA A 282 10.29 -1.02 23.68
CA ALA A 282 11.01 -2.27 23.48
C ALA A 282 12.18 -2.43 24.45
N LEU A 283 12.64 -3.67 24.60
CA LEU A 283 13.87 -4.05 25.29
C LEU A 283 14.80 -4.77 24.31
N ILE A 284 16.11 -4.52 24.43
CA ILE A 284 17.14 -5.24 23.69
C ILE A 284 18.11 -5.85 24.71
N THR A 285 18.30 -7.17 24.63
CA THR A 285 19.20 -7.89 25.55
C THR A 285 20.33 -8.57 24.80
N ASP A 286 21.45 -8.81 25.48
CA ASP A 286 22.44 -9.75 24.99
C ASP A 286 21.92 -11.21 25.09
N PRO A 287 22.56 -12.21 24.44
CA PRO A 287 22.08 -13.61 24.47
C PRO A 287 22.05 -14.24 25.85
N LEU A 288 22.78 -13.73 26.84
CA LEU A 288 22.78 -14.21 28.22
C LEU A 288 21.78 -13.46 29.09
N GLY A 289 21.16 -12.38 28.58
CA GLY A 289 20.23 -11.53 29.34
C GLY A 289 20.91 -10.65 30.40
N ALA A 290 22.24 -10.57 30.38
CA ALA A 290 23.02 -9.83 31.40
C ALA A 290 23.01 -8.31 31.17
N LYS A 291 22.84 -7.87 29.91
CA LYS A 291 22.75 -6.46 29.53
C LYS A 291 21.40 -6.20 28.90
N THR A 292 20.71 -5.16 29.36
CA THR A 292 19.42 -4.74 28.82
C THR A 292 19.46 -3.26 28.45
N HIS A 293 19.07 -2.95 27.24
CA HIS A 293 18.85 -1.61 26.73
C HIS A 293 17.36 -1.38 26.52
N THR A 294 16.83 -0.29 27.05
CA THR A 294 15.42 0.08 26.88
C THR A 294 15.28 1.07 25.75
N ILE A 295 14.41 0.78 24.78
CA ILE A 295 14.07 1.70 23.70
C ILE A 295 12.83 2.49 24.08
N GLN A 296 12.95 3.80 24.04
CA GLN A 296 11.86 4.72 24.37
C GLN A 296 11.25 5.32 23.10
N SER A 297 9.95 5.63 23.17
CA SER A 297 9.30 6.36 22.10
C SER A 297 9.88 7.78 21.96
N PRO A 298 10.33 8.18 20.76
CA PRO A 298 10.88 9.51 20.54
C PRO A 298 9.80 10.60 20.53
N ARG A 299 8.51 10.22 20.44
CA ARG A 299 7.37 11.16 20.40
C ARG A 299 6.09 10.53 20.93
N THR A 300 5.10 11.35 21.23
CA THR A 300 3.71 10.91 21.48
C THR A 300 3.03 10.64 20.16
N GLY A 301 2.34 9.50 20.04
CA GLY A 301 1.64 9.13 18.80
C GLY A 301 1.21 7.68 18.74
N VAL A 302 0.83 7.23 17.54
CA VAL A 302 0.33 5.86 17.27
C VAL A 302 1.37 5.05 16.53
N ILE A 303 1.59 3.81 16.95
CA ILE A 303 2.47 2.84 16.27
C ILE A 303 1.79 2.39 14.97
N VAL A 304 2.35 2.72 13.81
CA VAL A 304 1.85 2.29 12.50
C VAL A 304 2.70 1.21 11.85
N GLY A 305 3.94 1.05 12.30
CA GLY A 305 4.85 0.01 11.81
C GLY A 305 5.72 -0.52 12.93
N LEU A 306 6.01 -1.83 12.91
CA LEU A 306 6.78 -2.48 13.95
C LEU A 306 7.71 -3.54 13.36
N THR A 307 8.95 -3.60 13.86
CA THR A 307 9.89 -4.68 13.54
C THR A 307 9.50 -5.96 14.27
N LEU A 308 9.40 -7.06 13.54
CA LEU A 308 9.12 -8.41 14.05
C LEU A 308 10.39 -9.25 14.20
N ASN A 309 11.50 -8.85 13.57
CA ASN A 309 12.77 -9.56 13.67
C ASN A 309 13.29 -9.46 15.12
N PRO A 310 13.46 -10.60 15.81
CA PRO A 310 13.98 -10.58 17.18
C PRO A 310 15.48 -10.28 17.25
N LEU A 311 16.20 -10.29 16.13
CA LEU A 311 17.63 -9.95 16.08
C LEU A 311 17.81 -8.59 15.42
N VAL A 312 18.34 -7.63 16.17
CA VAL A 312 18.55 -6.26 15.72
C VAL A 312 19.98 -5.79 15.91
N ARG A 313 20.38 -4.83 15.10
CA ARG A 313 21.66 -4.11 15.20
C ARG A 313 21.44 -2.68 15.64
N ALA A 314 22.47 -2.01 16.15
CA ALA A 314 22.42 -0.58 16.41
C ALA A 314 22.07 0.18 15.12
N GLY A 315 21.11 1.11 15.18
CA GLY A 315 20.58 1.85 14.06
C GLY A 315 19.35 1.21 13.38
N ASP A 316 19.06 -0.07 13.61
CA ASP A 316 17.89 -0.72 13.01
C ASP A 316 16.58 -0.05 13.46
N PRO A 317 15.62 0.15 12.54
CA PRO A 317 14.31 0.70 12.89
C PRO A 317 13.49 -0.31 13.69
N ILE A 318 12.88 0.15 14.80
CA ILE A 318 12.09 -0.69 15.72
C ILE A 318 10.60 -0.44 15.58
N ALA A 319 10.18 0.82 15.68
CA ALA A 319 8.77 1.20 15.59
C ALA A 319 8.60 2.52 14.84
N ASN A 320 7.66 2.57 13.90
CA ASN A 320 7.25 3.79 13.22
C ASN A 320 6.06 4.40 13.94
N ILE A 321 6.20 5.65 14.38
CA ILE A 321 5.21 6.34 15.19
C ILE A 321 4.72 7.57 14.43
N VAL A 322 3.43 7.62 14.11
CA VAL A 322 2.77 8.82 13.57
C VAL A 322 2.44 9.77 14.71
N LEU A 323 2.65 11.07 14.48
CA LEU A 323 2.40 12.10 15.49
C LEU A 323 0.90 12.21 15.76
N CYS A 324 0.52 12.03 17.03
CA CYS A 324 -0.86 12.19 17.48
C CYS A 324 -0.87 12.49 18.99
N SER A 325 -1.36 13.66 19.41
CA SER A 325 -1.48 13.97 20.82
C SER A 325 -2.51 13.06 21.51
N GLU A 326 -2.36 12.88 22.84
CA GLU A 326 -3.27 12.05 23.62
C GLU A 326 -4.72 12.55 23.53
N ASN A 327 -4.92 13.87 23.60
CA ASN A 327 -6.24 14.48 23.51
C ASN A 327 -6.91 14.19 22.16
N LYS A 328 -6.17 14.28 21.05
CA LYS A 328 -6.67 13.96 19.72
C LYS A 328 -6.99 12.47 19.57
N TRP A 329 -6.13 11.62 20.12
CA TRP A 329 -6.38 10.18 20.12
C TRP A 329 -7.65 9.83 20.90
N MET A 330 -7.83 10.42 22.09
CA MET A 330 -9.02 10.22 22.91
C MET A 330 -10.28 10.79 22.24
N GLN A 331 -10.20 11.98 21.66
CA GLN A 331 -11.31 12.60 20.91
C GLN A 331 -11.72 11.72 19.72
N ALA A 332 -10.77 11.24 18.94
CA ALA A 332 -11.02 10.37 17.82
C ALA A 332 -11.77 9.08 18.19
N GLN A 333 -11.58 8.56 19.40
CA GLN A 333 -12.31 7.37 19.88
C GLN A 333 -13.73 7.64 20.39
N VAL A 334 -14.01 8.86 20.82
CA VAL A 334 -15.30 9.24 21.43
C VAL A 334 -16.27 9.86 20.41
N GLU A 335 -15.72 10.56 19.42
CA GLU A 335 -16.52 11.25 18.39
C GLU A 335 -16.34 10.52 17.05
N PRO A 336 -17.23 9.55 16.72
CA PRO A 336 -17.18 8.88 15.43
C PRO A 336 -17.44 9.87 14.29
N ASP A 337 -16.84 9.61 13.12
CA ASP A 337 -16.87 10.45 11.91
C ASP A 337 -16.08 11.77 11.99
N THR A 338 -15.22 11.92 13.02
CA THR A 338 -14.39 13.12 13.16
C THR A 338 -13.08 12.97 12.38
N GLU A 339 -12.81 13.92 11.50
CA GLU A 339 -11.48 14.11 10.91
C GLU A 339 -10.64 14.99 11.84
N VAL A 340 -9.59 14.43 12.40
CA VAL A 340 -8.67 15.14 13.31
C VAL A 340 -7.44 15.57 12.52
N PRO A 341 -7.33 16.85 12.14
CA PRO A 341 -6.15 17.37 11.44
C PRO A 341 -4.93 17.43 12.38
N GLU A 342 -3.73 17.37 11.80
CA GLU A 342 -2.48 17.49 12.54
C GLU A 342 -2.34 18.84 13.27
N GLU A 343 -1.74 18.84 14.47
CA GLU A 343 -1.29 20.08 15.10
C GLU A 343 -0.06 20.61 14.36
N GLU A 344 -0.06 21.90 14.02
CA GLU A 344 1.16 22.61 13.66
C GLU A 344 2.08 22.65 14.87
N SER A 345 2.97 21.65 15.02
CA SER A 345 4.02 21.72 16.02
C SER A 345 5.16 22.55 15.46
N VAL A 346 5.45 23.63 16.17
CA VAL A 346 6.71 24.37 16.06
C VAL A 346 7.84 23.40 16.47
N ASP A 347 8.87 23.32 15.61
CA ASP A 347 10.15 22.65 15.81
C ASP A 347 10.18 21.11 15.82
N ASP A 348 10.45 20.56 14.64
CA ASP A 348 11.44 19.50 14.39
C ASP A 348 11.54 19.27 12.87
N GLU A 349 12.55 19.86 12.21
CA GLU A 349 12.96 19.54 10.85
C GLU A 349 13.60 18.14 10.83
N GLU A 350 12.84 17.11 10.52
CA GLU A 350 13.40 15.85 10.05
C GLU A 350 12.50 15.19 9.01
N SER A 351 13.07 14.97 7.84
CA SER A 351 12.52 14.34 6.66
C SER A 351 11.96 12.94 6.95
N VAL A 352 10.86 12.61 6.25
CA VAL A 352 10.34 11.24 6.12
C VAL A 352 11.40 10.41 5.38
N ASP A 353 12.22 9.67 6.09
CA ASP A 353 13.00 8.58 5.54
C ASP A 353 12.09 7.37 5.39
N ASP A 354 11.65 7.12 4.15
CA ASP A 354 11.12 5.82 3.72
C ASP A 354 12.28 4.80 3.78
N ALA A 355 12.43 4.11 4.90
CA ALA A 355 13.41 3.03 5.08
C ALA A 355 12.89 1.70 4.53
#